data_fb18adf0e580ba136e7f805794fb62c3
#
_entry.id   fb18adf0e580ba136e7f805794fb62c3
#
_cell.length_a   1.000
_cell.length_b   1.000
_cell.length_c   1.000
_cell.angle_alpha   90.00
_cell.angle_beta   90.00
_cell.angle_gamma   90.00
#
_symmetry.space_group_name_H-M   'P 1'
#
loop_
_entity.id
_entity.type
_entity.pdbx_description
1 polymer ?
#
loop_
_entity_poly.entity_id
_entity_poly.type
_entity_poly.pdbx_seq_one_letter_code
_entity_poly.pdbx_strand_id
1 'polypeptide(L)'
;EVASKAVNNAIRLFDAIQPPAGEMPVVLGPGVTGILLHEAIGHGMEADFNRKNISTYSTMLGKKVAEPFVTIIDDGTNMNLAGSINVDDEGIPGKKTVLVENGILTSYLHDRISAKHYGVEPTGNGRRQNYQHYPMPRMRNTYMQGGSGTADDVIRVAKNGIYVEDVSNGQVKIGEGDFAFYVSQGRLIENGKLTAPIKDVNIMGNGPKMLANIILAAGDLQMHLGGAGQ
;
A
#
# COMPACT_ATOMS: atom_id res chain seq x y z
N GLU A 1 7.40 -26.19 3.11
CA GLU A 1 6.33 -25.25 2.69
C GLU A 1 6.84 -24.26 1.64
N VAL A 2 7.94 -23.50 1.90
CA VAL A 2 8.49 -22.49 0.95
C VAL A 2 8.92 -23.13 -0.37
N ALA A 3 9.67 -24.22 -0.34
CA ALA A 3 10.10 -24.93 -1.53
C ALA A 3 8.91 -25.44 -2.38
N SER A 4 7.90 -26.01 -1.74
CA SER A 4 6.69 -26.47 -2.44
C SER A 4 5.94 -25.32 -3.10
N LYS A 5 5.84 -24.17 -2.43
CA LYS A 5 5.24 -22.96 -3.01
C LYS A 5 6.02 -22.49 -4.24
N ALA A 6 7.34 -22.43 -4.16
CA ALA A 6 8.19 -22.02 -5.28
C ALA A 6 8.05 -22.95 -6.51
N VAL A 7 8.05 -24.27 -6.29
CA VAL A 7 7.86 -25.26 -7.37
C VAL A 7 6.47 -25.14 -8.00
N ASN A 8 5.42 -25.03 -7.20
CA ASN A 8 4.05 -24.88 -7.70
C ASN A 8 3.89 -23.59 -8.52
N ASN A 9 4.52 -22.49 -8.08
CA ASN A 9 4.52 -21.23 -8.81
C ASN A 9 5.21 -21.37 -10.18
N ALA A 10 6.36 -22.04 -10.22
CA ALA A 10 7.07 -22.31 -11.48
C ALA A 10 6.24 -23.17 -12.43
N ILE A 11 5.58 -24.21 -11.92
CA ILE A 11 4.71 -25.10 -12.73
C ILE A 11 3.54 -24.31 -13.33
N ARG A 12 2.90 -23.44 -12.56
CA ARG A 12 1.78 -22.59 -13.04
C ARG A 12 2.17 -21.71 -14.22
N LEU A 13 3.43 -21.27 -14.31
CA LEU A 13 3.90 -20.41 -15.40
C LEU A 13 3.96 -21.13 -16.76
N PHE A 14 4.01 -22.47 -16.81
CA PHE A 14 3.97 -23.20 -18.08
C PHE A 14 2.62 -23.04 -18.78
N ASP A 15 1.52 -22.95 -18.01
CA ASP A 15 0.16 -22.79 -18.54
C ASP A 15 -0.28 -21.32 -18.57
N ALA A 16 0.61 -20.39 -18.18
CA ALA A 16 0.28 -18.97 -18.07
C ALA A 16 0.16 -18.31 -19.45
N ILE A 17 -0.85 -17.50 -19.60
CA ILE A 17 -1.12 -16.70 -20.80
C ILE A 17 -0.79 -15.24 -20.59
N GLN A 18 -0.59 -14.51 -21.68
CA GLN A 18 -0.48 -13.05 -21.63
C GLN A 18 -1.90 -12.46 -21.70
N PRO A 19 -2.34 -11.68 -20.70
CA PRO A 19 -3.66 -11.08 -20.73
C PRO A 19 -3.72 -9.92 -21.75
N PRO A 20 -4.92 -9.47 -22.14
CA PRO A 20 -5.07 -8.28 -22.96
C PRO A 20 -4.41 -7.07 -22.32
N ALA A 21 -3.75 -6.24 -23.15
CA ALA A 21 -3.23 -4.96 -22.68
C ALA A 21 -4.33 -3.88 -22.69
N GLY A 22 -4.29 -2.96 -21.73
CA GLY A 22 -5.23 -1.84 -21.66
C GLY A 22 -5.70 -1.53 -20.24
N GLU A 23 -6.59 -0.56 -20.11
CA GLU A 23 -7.24 -0.26 -18.84
C GLU A 23 -8.30 -1.33 -18.52
N MET A 24 -8.21 -1.89 -17.32
CA MET A 24 -9.13 -2.91 -16.84
C MET A 24 -9.20 -2.91 -15.32
N PRO A 25 -10.25 -3.50 -14.73
CA PRO A 25 -10.30 -3.77 -13.30
C PRO A 25 -9.11 -4.65 -12.86
N VAL A 26 -8.47 -4.22 -11.77
CA VAL A 26 -7.38 -4.96 -11.14
C VAL A 26 -7.78 -5.28 -9.71
N VAL A 27 -7.83 -6.55 -9.38
CA VAL A 27 -8.02 -7.03 -8.01
C VAL A 27 -6.65 -7.32 -7.41
N LEU A 28 -6.34 -6.68 -6.30
CA LEU A 28 -5.07 -6.84 -5.61
C LEU A 28 -5.24 -7.84 -4.45
N GLY A 29 -4.41 -8.87 -4.44
CA GLY A 29 -4.30 -9.77 -3.30
C GLY A 29 -3.72 -9.08 -2.07
N PRO A 30 -3.86 -9.66 -0.86
CA PRO A 30 -3.50 -8.99 0.40
C PRO A 30 -2.06 -8.46 0.43
N GLY A 31 -1.08 -9.26 0.02
CA GLY A 31 0.33 -8.86 0.00
C GLY A 31 0.60 -7.71 -0.98
N VAL A 32 0.03 -7.79 -2.17
CA VAL A 32 0.18 -6.74 -3.21
C VAL A 32 -0.49 -5.44 -2.79
N THR A 33 -1.66 -5.52 -2.16
CA THR A 33 -2.35 -4.35 -1.61
C THR A 33 -1.44 -3.61 -0.62
N GLY A 34 -0.77 -4.34 0.28
CA GLY A 34 0.18 -3.77 1.23
C GLY A 34 1.36 -3.06 0.56
N ILE A 35 1.98 -3.70 -0.45
CA ILE A 35 3.09 -3.12 -1.21
C ILE A 35 2.65 -1.83 -1.93
N LEU A 36 1.53 -1.87 -2.66
CA LEU A 36 1.03 -0.69 -3.37
C LEU A 36 0.62 0.43 -2.42
N LEU A 37 0.02 0.09 -1.27
CA LEU A 37 -0.32 1.05 -0.25
C LEU A 37 0.93 1.73 0.32
N HIS A 38 2.00 0.96 0.56
CA HIS A 38 3.28 1.49 1.04
C HIS A 38 3.93 2.39 0.00
N GLU A 39 4.18 1.86 -1.18
CA GLU A 39 5.00 2.51 -2.21
C GLU A 39 4.27 3.66 -2.92
N ALA A 40 3.05 3.43 -3.36
CA ALA A 40 2.33 4.38 -4.21
C ALA A 40 1.53 5.44 -3.42
N ILE A 41 1.26 5.20 -2.14
CA ILE A 41 0.40 6.06 -1.31
C ILE A 41 1.14 6.50 -0.06
N GLY A 42 1.66 5.58 0.73
CA GLY A 42 2.20 5.82 2.06
C GLY A 42 3.37 6.79 2.08
N HIS A 43 4.36 6.63 1.20
CA HIS A 43 5.46 7.57 1.06
C HIS A 43 4.99 9.00 0.73
N GLY A 44 3.90 9.14 -0.03
CA GLY A 44 3.30 10.44 -0.32
C GLY A 44 2.69 11.12 0.92
N MET A 45 2.41 10.36 1.98
CA MET A 45 1.85 10.88 3.24
C MET A 45 2.93 11.12 4.33
N GLU A 46 4.21 10.93 4.03
CA GLU A 46 5.32 11.32 4.91
C GLU A 46 5.47 12.85 4.91
N ALA A 47 5.48 13.45 6.09
CA ALA A 47 5.34 14.90 6.24
C ALA A 47 6.55 15.70 5.75
N ASP A 48 7.74 15.11 5.62
CA ASP A 48 8.90 15.80 5.06
C ASP A 48 8.75 16.12 3.56
N PHE A 49 8.08 15.26 2.78
CA PHE A 49 7.70 15.55 1.40
C PHE A 49 6.59 16.60 1.34
N ASN A 50 5.61 16.49 2.25
CA ASN A 50 4.45 17.38 2.26
C ASN A 50 4.81 18.81 2.66
N ARG A 51 5.63 19.02 3.70
CA ARG A 51 6.09 20.37 4.12
C ARG A 51 6.98 21.06 3.09
N LYS A 52 7.57 20.30 2.15
CA LYS A 52 8.36 20.82 1.04
C LYS A 52 7.56 20.98 -0.26
N ASN A 53 6.25 20.69 -0.23
CA ASN A 53 5.36 20.69 -1.39
C ASN A 53 5.83 19.78 -2.54
N ILE A 54 6.47 18.65 -2.22
CA ILE A 54 6.94 17.66 -3.19
C ILE A 54 5.87 16.61 -3.46
N SER A 55 5.09 16.23 -2.44
CA SER A 55 4.03 15.23 -2.57
C SER A 55 2.75 15.81 -3.18
N THR A 56 2.04 15.01 -3.96
CA THR A 56 0.69 15.32 -4.45
C THR A 56 -0.33 15.50 -3.32
N TYR A 57 -0.03 14.99 -2.12
CA TYR A 57 -0.90 15.13 -0.94
C TYR A 57 -0.65 16.44 -0.14
N SER A 58 0.34 17.26 -0.50
CA SER A 58 0.76 18.45 0.27
C SER A 58 -0.37 19.46 0.54
N THR A 59 -1.37 19.52 -0.33
CA THR A 59 -2.53 20.44 -0.18
C THR A 59 -3.84 19.70 0.05
N MET A 60 -3.77 18.41 0.39
CA MET A 60 -4.96 17.55 0.46
C MET A 60 -5.46 17.28 1.90
N LEU A 61 -4.76 17.80 2.92
CA LEU A 61 -5.20 17.65 4.31
C LEU A 61 -6.63 18.21 4.50
N GLY A 62 -7.50 17.40 5.09
CA GLY A 62 -8.94 17.72 5.24
C GLY A 62 -9.79 17.52 3.99
N LYS A 63 -9.21 17.05 2.87
CA LYS A 63 -9.93 16.82 1.62
C LYS A 63 -10.18 15.33 1.36
N LYS A 64 -11.21 15.05 0.55
CA LYS A 64 -11.48 13.70 0.07
C LYS A 64 -10.35 13.21 -0.84
N VAL A 65 -9.78 12.04 -0.54
CA VAL A 65 -8.74 11.36 -1.31
C VAL A 65 -9.14 9.93 -1.70
N ALA A 66 -10.21 9.41 -1.13
CA ALA A 66 -10.73 8.08 -1.39
C ALA A 66 -12.25 8.02 -1.19
N GLU A 67 -12.85 6.86 -1.45
CA GLU A 67 -14.26 6.64 -1.12
C GLU A 67 -14.47 6.50 0.42
N PRO A 68 -15.68 6.79 0.94
CA PRO A 68 -15.95 6.85 2.37
C PRO A 68 -15.71 5.55 3.15
N PHE A 69 -15.65 4.39 2.51
CA PHE A 69 -15.34 3.14 3.17
C PHE A 69 -13.83 2.92 3.37
N VAL A 70 -12.98 3.78 2.80
CA VAL A 70 -11.52 3.66 2.89
C VAL A 70 -11.01 4.37 4.13
N THR A 71 -10.37 3.61 5.01
CA THR A 71 -9.61 4.13 6.16
C THR A 71 -8.21 3.53 6.11
N ILE A 72 -7.17 4.39 6.13
CA ILE A 72 -5.76 4.01 6.10
C ILE A 72 -5.12 4.39 7.42
N ILE A 73 -4.39 3.44 7.97
CA ILE A 73 -3.77 3.54 9.29
C ILE A 73 -2.29 3.19 9.15
N ASP A 74 -1.44 3.93 9.86
CA ASP A 74 -0.06 3.53 10.15
C ASP A 74 0.07 3.24 11.65
N ASP A 75 0.50 2.04 12.02
CA ASP A 75 0.47 1.60 13.41
C ASP A 75 1.82 0.99 13.85
N GLY A 76 2.55 1.73 14.67
CA GLY A 76 3.79 1.27 15.30
C GLY A 76 3.57 0.41 16.56
N THR A 77 2.32 0.20 17.00
CA THR A 77 2.01 -0.51 18.26
C THR A 77 1.62 -1.97 18.08
N ASN A 78 1.43 -2.43 16.84
CA ASN A 78 1.06 -3.82 16.55
C ASN A 78 2.18 -4.79 16.89
N MET A 79 2.08 -5.49 17.99
CA MET A 79 3.11 -6.42 18.47
C MET A 79 3.45 -7.47 17.42
N ASN A 80 4.75 -7.81 17.33
CA ASN A 80 5.31 -8.85 16.45
C ASN A 80 5.26 -8.54 14.93
N LEU A 81 4.95 -7.32 14.53
CA LEU A 81 5.12 -6.88 13.14
C LEU A 81 6.46 -6.14 12.95
N ALA A 82 6.99 -6.17 11.73
CA ALA A 82 8.32 -5.62 11.42
C ALA A 82 8.44 -4.11 11.67
N GLY A 83 7.36 -3.35 11.49
CA GLY A 83 7.31 -1.91 11.74
C GLY A 83 7.01 -1.51 13.18
N SER A 84 6.87 -2.46 14.10
CA SER A 84 6.47 -2.17 15.49
C SER A 84 7.65 -1.68 16.33
N ILE A 85 7.41 -0.69 17.15
CA ILE A 85 8.42 -0.04 17.98
C ILE A 85 7.83 0.36 19.34
N ASN A 86 8.69 0.43 20.35
CA ASN A 86 8.34 1.05 21.63
C ASN A 86 8.51 2.58 21.55
N VAL A 87 9.65 3.02 21.01
CA VAL A 87 9.97 4.43 20.77
C VAL A 87 10.68 4.55 19.44
N ASP A 88 10.49 5.68 18.75
CA ASP A 88 11.19 5.99 17.50
C ASP A 88 12.61 6.54 17.75
N ASP A 89 13.35 6.86 16.68
CA ASP A 89 14.73 7.37 16.79
C ASP A 89 14.82 8.80 17.33
N GLU A 90 13.71 9.44 17.64
CA GLU A 90 13.59 10.74 18.30
C GLU A 90 13.07 10.63 19.74
N GLY A 91 12.87 9.41 20.25
CA GLY A 91 12.35 9.15 21.60
C GLY A 91 10.82 9.32 21.73
N ILE A 92 10.09 9.35 20.63
CA ILE A 92 8.63 9.44 20.63
C ILE A 92 8.03 8.03 20.68
N PRO A 93 7.09 7.73 21.60
CA PRO A 93 6.44 6.43 21.64
C PRO A 93 5.77 6.06 20.31
N GLY A 94 5.84 4.78 19.93
CA GLY A 94 5.07 4.25 18.82
C GLY A 94 3.59 4.52 19.01
N LYS A 95 2.92 4.94 17.94
CA LYS A 95 1.49 5.31 17.96
C LYS A 95 0.74 4.65 16.82
N LYS A 96 -0.57 4.61 16.95
CA LYS A 96 -1.50 4.35 15.86
C LYS A 96 -1.95 5.69 15.30
N THR A 97 -1.64 5.96 14.03
CA THR A 97 -1.97 7.20 13.32
C THR A 97 -2.95 6.90 12.20
N VAL A 98 -4.11 7.54 12.22
CA VAL A 98 -5.07 7.48 11.11
C VAL A 98 -4.65 8.51 10.08
N LEU A 99 -4.28 8.04 8.89
CA LEU A 99 -3.87 8.89 7.77
C LEU A 99 -5.06 9.33 6.92
N VAL A 100 -5.92 8.37 6.59
CA VAL A 100 -7.17 8.61 5.88
C VAL A 100 -8.30 8.03 6.72
N GLU A 101 -9.29 8.83 7.03
CA GLU A 101 -10.48 8.42 7.76
C GLU A 101 -11.72 8.66 6.91
N ASN A 102 -12.47 7.59 6.64
CA ASN A 102 -13.68 7.67 5.82
C ASN A 102 -13.46 8.42 4.50
N GLY A 103 -12.32 8.15 3.84
CA GLY A 103 -11.95 8.77 2.57
C GLY A 103 -11.34 10.17 2.65
N ILE A 104 -11.24 10.75 3.84
CA ILE A 104 -10.67 12.09 4.06
C ILE A 104 -9.23 11.95 4.57
N LEU A 105 -8.28 12.69 4.01
CA LEU A 105 -6.91 12.77 4.51
C LEU A 105 -6.89 13.58 5.81
N THR A 106 -6.60 12.93 6.94
CA THR A 106 -6.70 13.54 8.28
C THR A 106 -5.34 13.86 8.90
N SER A 107 -4.28 13.16 8.47
CA SER A 107 -2.95 13.35 9.01
C SER A 107 -1.87 13.00 8.01
N TYR A 108 -0.66 13.44 8.30
CA TYR A 108 0.59 12.91 7.74
C TYR A 108 1.35 12.14 8.82
N LEU A 109 2.42 11.45 8.42
CA LEU A 109 3.39 10.85 9.33
C LEU A 109 4.43 11.89 9.72
N HIS A 110 4.56 12.20 11.00
CA HIS A 110 5.38 13.29 11.50
C HIS A 110 6.58 12.83 12.32
N ASP A 111 7.76 13.34 11.95
CA ASP A 111 8.91 13.52 12.86
C ASP A 111 8.73 14.81 13.68
N ARG A 112 9.68 15.13 14.58
CA ARG A 112 9.62 16.34 15.40
C ARG A 112 9.68 17.62 14.57
N ILE A 113 10.46 17.64 13.47
CA ILE A 113 10.60 18.82 12.60
C ILE A 113 9.30 19.10 11.88
N SER A 114 8.71 18.07 11.27
CA SER A 114 7.45 18.20 10.55
C SER A 114 6.28 18.50 11.48
N ALA A 115 6.24 17.86 12.66
CA ALA A 115 5.23 18.15 13.68
C ALA A 115 5.26 19.61 14.11
N LYS A 116 6.45 20.16 14.36
CA LYS A 116 6.63 21.59 14.67
C LYS A 116 6.15 22.50 13.52
N HIS A 117 6.44 22.12 12.27
CA HIS A 117 6.01 22.88 11.09
C HIS A 117 4.48 22.97 10.97
N TYR A 118 3.79 21.86 11.23
CA TYR A 118 2.33 21.78 11.14
C TYR A 118 1.60 22.15 12.43
N GLY A 119 2.32 22.40 13.54
CA GLY A 119 1.73 22.72 14.84
C GLY A 119 0.96 21.54 15.46
N VAL A 120 1.42 20.31 15.22
CA VAL A 120 0.83 19.07 15.72
C VAL A 120 1.83 18.26 16.55
N GLU A 121 1.37 17.18 17.19
CA GLU A 121 2.24 16.26 17.91
C GLU A 121 2.94 15.29 16.94
N PRO A 122 4.20 14.88 17.23
CA PRO A 122 4.88 13.80 16.49
C PRO A 122 4.11 12.50 16.56
N THR A 123 4.17 11.71 15.49
CA THR A 123 3.39 10.46 15.36
C THR A 123 4.17 9.19 15.72
N GLY A 124 5.43 9.31 16.16
CA GLY A 124 6.29 8.15 16.45
C GLY A 124 6.87 7.52 15.17
N ASN A 125 7.02 8.32 14.14
CA ASN A 125 7.48 7.88 12.83
C ASN A 125 8.90 8.36 12.50
N GLY A 126 9.60 9.03 13.44
CA GLY A 126 10.98 9.45 13.26
C GLY A 126 11.91 8.23 13.10
N ARG A 127 12.53 8.07 11.93
CA ARG A 127 13.42 6.97 11.60
C ARG A 127 14.66 7.48 10.93
N ARG A 128 15.82 7.04 11.38
CA ARG A 128 17.11 7.30 10.71
C ARG A 128 17.59 6.07 9.95
N GLN A 129 18.25 6.29 8.85
CA GLN A 129 18.85 5.22 8.06
C GLN A 129 19.94 4.51 8.85
N ASN A 130 20.80 5.28 9.54
CA ASN A 130 21.81 4.82 10.48
C ASN A 130 22.24 5.99 11.38
N TYR A 131 23.23 5.77 12.27
CA TYR A 131 23.71 6.77 13.22
C TYR A 131 24.27 8.06 12.59
N GLN A 132 24.63 8.05 11.31
CA GLN A 132 25.18 9.21 10.58
C GLN A 132 24.08 10.09 9.95
N HIS A 133 22.81 9.66 9.99
CA HIS A 133 21.70 10.36 9.34
C HIS A 133 20.73 10.94 10.35
N TYR A 134 20.16 12.09 10.02
CA TYR A 134 19.06 12.66 10.80
C TYR A 134 17.80 11.80 10.65
N PRO A 135 16.98 11.70 11.70
CA PRO A 135 15.66 11.08 11.58
C PRO A 135 14.78 11.84 10.58
N MET A 136 13.92 11.12 9.91
CA MET A 136 12.89 11.64 9.01
C MET A 136 11.63 10.79 9.15
N PRO A 137 10.44 11.31 8.79
CA PRO A 137 9.21 10.53 8.94
C PRO A 137 9.26 9.31 8.02
N ARG A 138 8.94 8.15 8.55
CA ARG A 138 8.85 6.89 7.81
C ARG A 138 7.69 6.05 8.34
N MET A 139 7.04 5.31 7.44
CA MET A 139 5.99 4.37 7.79
C MET A 139 6.43 3.32 8.79
N ARG A 140 5.50 2.80 9.57
CA ARG A 140 5.63 1.66 10.47
C ARG A 140 4.89 0.46 9.87
N ASN A 141 3.69 0.18 10.31
CA ASN A 141 2.84 -0.85 9.70
C ASN A 141 1.63 -0.15 9.07
N THR A 142 1.74 0.16 7.78
CA THR A 142 0.67 0.86 7.06
C THR A 142 -0.27 -0.15 6.44
N TYR A 143 -1.56 -0.01 6.71
CA TYR A 143 -2.60 -0.88 6.17
C TYR A 143 -3.91 -0.13 5.93
N MET A 144 -4.71 -0.65 5.02
CA MET A 144 -6.10 -0.23 4.85
C MET A 144 -6.99 -1.10 5.73
N GLN A 145 -7.87 -0.48 6.49
CA GLN A 145 -8.85 -1.20 7.29
C GLN A 145 -9.76 -2.00 6.37
N GLY A 146 -10.03 -3.25 6.74
CA GLY A 146 -10.86 -4.15 5.93
C GLY A 146 -12.27 -3.60 5.69
N GLY A 147 -12.80 -3.87 4.51
CA GLY A 147 -14.18 -3.58 4.14
C GLY A 147 -15.17 -4.64 4.62
N SER A 148 -16.38 -4.61 4.11
CA SER A 148 -17.45 -5.57 4.46
C SER A 148 -17.60 -6.73 3.47
N GLY A 149 -16.90 -6.70 2.33
CA GLY A 149 -16.97 -7.73 1.30
C GLY A 149 -16.09 -8.95 1.61
N THR A 150 -16.32 -10.03 0.88
CA THR A 150 -15.42 -11.19 0.83
C THR A 150 -14.47 -11.06 -0.38
N ALA A 151 -13.37 -11.83 -0.40
CA ALA A 151 -12.50 -11.91 -1.57
C ALA A 151 -13.27 -12.32 -2.84
N ASP A 152 -14.21 -13.25 -2.72
CA ASP A 152 -15.06 -13.69 -3.84
C ASP A 152 -16.01 -12.56 -4.32
N ASP A 153 -16.47 -11.69 -3.44
CA ASP A 153 -17.29 -10.53 -3.82
C ASP A 153 -16.47 -9.55 -4.66
N VAL A 154 -15.23 -9.29 -4.26
CA VAL A 154 -14.32 -8.41 -5.00
C VAL A 154 -14.06 -8.95 -6.41
N ILE A 155 -13.75 -10.24 -6.54
CA ILE A 155 -13.52 -10.90 -7.82
C ILE A 155 -14.79 -10.86 -8.68
N ARG A 156 -15.95 -11.11 -8.09
CA ARG A 156 -17.24 -11.09 -8.79
C ARG A 156 -17.60 -9.70 -9.33
N VAL A 157 -17.33 -8.66 -8.54
CA VAL A 157 -17.60 -7.26 -8.94
C VAL A 157 -16.67 -6.81 -10.07
N ALA A 158 -15.43 -7.27 -10.09
CA ALA A 158 -14.48 -6.96 -11.16
C ALA A 158 -14.95 -7.49 -12.54
N LYS A 159 -15.77 -8.53 -12.60
CA LYS A 159 -16.30 -9.19 -13.79
C LYS A 159 -15.22 -9.69 -14.75
N ASN A 160 -14.50 -8.78 -15.42
CA ASN A 160 -13.40 -9.08 -16.33
C ASN A 160 -12.22 -8.17 -15.97
N GLY A 161 -11.03 -8.76 -15.85
CA GLY A 161 -9.82 -8.06 -15.43
C GLY A 161 -8.74 -9.03 -14.99
N ILE A 162 -7.88 -8.60 -14.09
CA ILE A 162 -6.81 -9.44 -13.54
C ILE A 162 -6.86 -9.45 -12.01
N TYR A 163 -6.52 -10.59 -11.44
CA TYR A 163 -6.20 -10.75 -10.03
C TYR A 163 -4.68 -10.86 -9.88
N VAL A 164 -4.09 -9.96 -9.11
CA VAL A 164 -2.64 -9.90 -8.86
C VAL A 164 -2.37 -10.54 -7.51
N GLU A 165 -1.73 -11.71 -7.51
CA GLU A 165 -1.40 -12.48 -6.31
C GLU A 165 -0.07 -12.01 -5.71
N ASP A 166 0.90 -11.63 -6.57
CA ASP A 166 2.22 -11.20 -6.15
C ASP A 166 2.87 -10.30 -7.22
N VAL A 167 3.74 -9.41 -6.77
CA VAL A 167 4.51 -8.49 -7.62
C VAL A 167 5.99 -8.55 -7.29
N SER A 168 6.82 -8.25 -8.28
CA SER A 168 8.27 -8.09 -8.11
C SER A 168 8.75 -6.87 -8.92
N ASN A 169 9.95 -6.40 -8.60
CA ASN A 169 10.62 -5.34 -9.36
C ASN A 169 9.69 -4.16 -9.70
N GLY A 170 9.53 -3.24 -8.77
CA GLY A 170 8.71 -2.04 -8.96
C GLY A 170 9.55 -0.76 -9.01
N GLN A 171 8.96 0.26 -9.61
CA GLN A 171 9.45 1.62 -9.60
C GLN A 171 8.32 2.55 -9.18
N VAL A 172 8.63 3.50 -8.30
CA VAL A 172 7.68 4.51 -7.83
C VAL A 172 8.32 5.89 -7.88
N LYS A 173 7.61 6.84 -8.42
CA LYS A 173 7.95 8.27 -8.33
C LYS A 173 7.20 8.88 -7.15
N ILE A 174 7.82 8.92 -5.98
CA ILE A 174 7.19 9.29 -4.71
C ILE A 174 6.44 10.63 -4.79
N GLY A 175 7.02 11.66 -5.42
CA GLY A 175 6.39 12.98 -5.53
C GLY A 175 5.11 12.99 -6.36
N GLU A 176 5.13 12.30 -7.51
CA GLU A 176 4.02 12.23 -8.47
C GLU A 176 3.03 11.11 -8.15
N GLY A 177 3.50 10.08 -7.45
CA GLY A 177 2.73 8.88 -7.12
C GLY A 177 2.62 7.87 -8.26
N ASP A 178 3.31 8.07 -9.38
CA ASP A 178 3.31 7.10 -10.48
C ASP A 178 4.07 5.84 -10.09
N PHE A 179 3.54 4.70 -10.46
CA PHE A 179 4.15 3.40 -10.19
C PHE A 179 4.08 2.45 -11.38
N ALA A 180 5.01 1.52 -11.42
CA ALA A 180 5.01 0.36 -12.31
C ALA A 180 5.56 -0.86 -11.56
N PHE A 181 4.82 -1.97 -11.54
CA PHE A 181 5.22 -3.23 -10.90
C PHE A 181 5.06 -4.39 -11.88
N TYR A 182 6.04 -5.28 -11.93
CA TYR A 182 5.92 -6.54 -12.64
C TYR A 182 5.09 -7.53 -11.82
N VAL A 183 4.06 -8.09 -12.44
CA VAL A 183 3.21 -9.13 -11.83
C VAL A 183 3.94 -10.46 -11.92
N SER A 184 4.47 -10.93 -10.80
CA SER A 184 5.15 -12.23 -10.73
C SER A 184 4.18 -13.40 -10.67
N GLN A 185 2.99 -13.16 -10.10
CA GLN A 185 1.90 -14.14 -10.03
C GLN A 185 0.55 -13.44 -10.12
N GLY A 186 -0.32 -14.00 -10.93
CA GLY A 186 -1.68 -13.49 -11.07
C GLY A 186 -2.55 -14.41 -11.91
N ARG A 187 -3.81 -14.09 -12.01
CA ARG A 187 -4.81 -14.84 -12.77
C ARG A 187 -5.72 -13.89 -13.53
N LEU A 188 -6.21 -14.36 -14.67
CA LEU A 188 -7.26 -13.66 -15.40
C LEU A 188 -8.59 -13.79 -14.63
N ILE A 189 -9.40 -12.73 -14.66
CA ILE A 189 -10.78 -12.75 -14.19
C ILE A 189 -11.68 -12.69 -15.39
N GLU A 190 -12.54 -13.68 -15.55
CA GLU A 190 -13.55 -13.75 -16.61
C GLU A 190 -14.91 -14.08 -16.02
N ASN A 191 -15.90 -13.25 -16.30
CA ASN A 191 -17.26 -13.40 -15.78
C ASN A 191 -17.33 -13.53 -14.24
N GLY A 192 -16.44 -12.78 -13.54
CA GLY A 192 -16.38 -12.79 -12.08
C GLY A 192 -15.77 -14.04 -11.45
N LYS A 193 -14.94 -14.79 -12.20
CA LYS A 193 -14.24 -15.98 -11.74
C LYS A 193 -12.77 -15.93 -12.13
N LEU A 194 -11.92 -16.48 -11.27
CA LEU A 194 -10.50 -16.67 -11.57
C LEU A 194 -10.37 -17.80 -12.60
N THR A 195 -9.64 -17.54 -13.69
CA THR A 195 -9.41 -18.49 -14.77
C THR A 195 -7.92 -18.77 -14.96
N ALA A 196 -7.35 -18.52 -16.14
CA ALA A 196 -5.97 -18.86 -16.46
C ALA A 196 -4.94 -18.09 -15.64
N PRO A 197 -3.81 -18.69 -15.25
CA PRO A 197 -2.67 -17.95 -14.75
C PRO A 197 -2.13 -16.98 -15.82
N ILE A 198 -1.58 -15.84 -15.39
CA ILE A 198 -1.04 -14.81 -16.28
C ILE A 198 0.46 -14.63 -16.09
N LYS A 199 1.14 -14.16 -17.16
CA LYS A 199 2.56 -13.83 -17.18
C LYS A 199 2.84 -12.61 -18.07
N ASP A 200 4.07 -12.07 -17.98
CA ASP A 200 4.56 -10.97 -18.82
C ASP A 200 3.69 -9.70 -18.72
N VAL A 201 3.29 -9.36 -17.51
CA VAL A 201 2.39 -8.25 -17.20
C VAL A 201 3.06 -7.24 -16.28
N ASN A 202 2.94 -5.97 -16.63
CA ASN A 202 3.19 -4.86 -15.71
C ASN A 202 1.88 -4.15 -15.39
N ILE A 203 1.61 -3.94 -14.10
CA ILE A 203 0.60 -3.00 -13.66
C ILE A 203 1.23 -1.64 -13.51
N MET A 204 0.62 -0.63 -14.11
CA MET A 204 1.09 0.76 -14.05
C MET A 204 -0.06 1.66 -13.65
N GLY A 205 0.22 2.69 -12.89
CA GLY A 205 -0.82 3.62 -12.46
C GLY A 205 -0.26 4.78 -11.66
N ASN A 206 -1.17 5.50 -11.04
CA ASN A 206 -0.86 6.62 -10.17
C ASN A 206 -1.56 6.39 -8.82
N GLY A 207 -0.80 6.39 -7.72
CA GLY A 207 -1.30 6.05 -6.39
C GLY A 207 -2.50 6.89 -5.93
N PRO A 208 -2.45 8.23 -5.99
CA PRO A 208 -3.61 9.07 -5.70
C PRO A 208 -4.85 8.75 -6.54
N LYS A 209 -4.69 8.51 -7.84
CA LYS A 209 -5.81 8.12 -8.71
C LYS A 209 -6.34 6.73 -8.37
N MET A 210 -5.42 5.79 -8.09
CA MET A 210 -5.81 4.44 -7.66
C MET A 210 -6.60 4.49 -6.36
N LEU A 211 -6.12 5.23 -5.36
CA LEU A 211 -6.79 5.39 -4.07
C LEU A 211 -8.21 5.96 -4.22
N ALA A 212 -8.37 6.97 -5.08
CA ALA A 212 -9.66 7.59 -5.36
C ALA A 212 -10.63 6.67 -6.12
N ASN A 213 -10.13 5.63 -6.79
CA ASN A 213 -10.91 4.71 -7.63
C ASN A 213 -11.07 3.31 -7.02
N ILE A 214 -10.75 3.10 -5.74
CA ILE A 214 -11.06 1.85 -5.05
C ILE A 214 -12.58 1.73 -4.93
N ILE A 215 -13.15 0.66 -5.49
CA ILE A 215 -14.60 0.44 -5.53
C ILE A 215 -15.10 -0.56 -4.50
N LEU A 216 -14.23 -1.44 -4.02
CA LEU A 216 -14.56 -2.46 -3.02
C LEU A 216 -13.30 -2.96 -2.31
N ALA A 217 -13.44 -3.28 -1.03
CA ALA A 217 -12.41 -3.95 -0.24
C ALA A 217 -13.01 -5.14 0.52
N ALA A 218 -12.26 -6.23 0.60
CA ALA A 218 -12.64 -7.37 1.42
C ALA A 218 -12.38 -7.11 2.92
N GLY A 219 -13.09 -7.83 3.79
CA GLY A 219 -12.98 -7.68 5.23
C GLY A 219 -11.88 -8.51 5.88
N ASP A 220 -11.21 -9.37 5.14
CA ASP A 220 -10.19 -10.32 5.60
C ASP A 220 -8.79 -9.68 5.61
N LEU A 221 -8.58 -8.70 6.47
CA LEU A 221 -7.28 -8.05 6.64
C LEU A 221 -6.22 -9.09 7.04
N GLN A 222 -5.18 -9.21 6.21
CA GLN A 222 -4.01 -10.05 6.50
C GLN A 222 -2.78 -9.15 6.68
N MET A 223 -2.15 -9.26 7.84
CA MET A 223 -0.89 -8.56 8.12
C MET A 223 0.27 -9.50 7.83
N HIS A 224 1.12 -9.13 6.88
CA HIS A 224 2.34 -9.89 6.58
C HIS A 224 3.46 -9.58 7.57
N LEU A 225 4.18 -10.62 8.00
CA LEU A 225 5.34 -10.48 8.92
C LEU A 225 6.58 -9.90 8.22
N GLY A 226 6.62 -9.83 6.89
CA GLY A 226 7.71 -9.24 6.11
C GLY A 226 7.43 -7.77 5.81
N GLY A 227 8.39 -6.89 6.14
CA GLY A 227 8.34 -5.49 5.70
C GLY A 227 8.50 -5.40 4.18
N ALA A 228 7.78 -4.49 3.53
CA ALA A 228 8.18 -3.99 2.23
C ALA A 228 9.59 -3.41 2.38
N GLY A 229 10.48 -3.77 1.46
CA GLY A 229 11.93 -3.62 1.57
C GLY A 229 12.44 -2.35 2.25
N GLN A 230 13.49 -2.58 3.02
CA GLN A 230 14.25 -1.52 3.70
C GLN A 230 15.02 -0.68 2.68
#